data_e3e6a25c02be4f7510067fb346af64f8
#
_entry.id   e3e6a25c02be4f7510067fb346af64f8
#
_cell.length_a   1.000
_cell.length_b   1.000
_cell.length_c   1.000
_cell.angle_alpha   90.00
_cell.angle_beta   90.00
_cell.angle_gamma   90.00
#
_symmetry.space_group_name_H-M   'P 1'
#
loop_
_entity.id
_entity.type
_entity.pdbx_description
1 polymer ?
#
loop_
_entity_poly.entity_id
_entity_poly.type
_entity_poly.pdbx_seq_one_letter_code
_entity_poly.pdbx_strand_id
1 'polypeptide(L)'
;MKIVYSLDELPLKVKKSEIFSCGDKLIKIERLKIQKVSGIPIYKVSLDRNSFEKLKDRQQRKVLKIQVNENKKYFTVATVDVRRKIIEFFKSFNIRI
;
A
#
# COMPACT_ATOMS: atom_id res chain seq x y z
N MET A 1 -9.51 1.78 -13.85
CA MET A 1 -8.55 2.55 -13.04
C MET A 1 -9.20 3.85 -12.61
N LYS A 2 -9.05 4.20 -11.35
CA LYS A 2 -9.59 5.46 -10.82
C LYS A 2 -8.48 6.49 -10.67
N ILE A 3 -8.75 7.72 -11.08
CA ILE A 3 -7.81 8.84 -10.95
C ILE A 3 -8.14 9.58 -9.65
N VAL A 4 -7.14 9.75 -8.79
CA VAL A 4 -7.25 10.55 -7.57
C VAL A 4 -6.18 11.64 -7.60
N TYR A 5 -6.47 12.77 -6.96
CA TYR A 5 -5.56 13.91 -6.96
C TYR A 5 -4.74 14.01 -5.68
N SER A 6 -5.14 13.30 -4.64
CA SER A 6 -4.36 13.15 -3.42
C SER A 6 -4.62 11.78 -2.81
N LEU A 7 -3.72 11.36 -1.92
CA LEU A 7 -3.87 10.08 -1.21
C LEU A 7 -5.08 10.07 -0.28
N ASP A 8 -5.55 11.23 0.13
CA ASP A 8 -6.75 11.34 0.98
C ASP A 8 -8.03 10.89 0.28
N GLU A 9 -8.00 10.81 -1.04
CA GLU A 9 -9.14 10.34 -1.84
C GLU A 9 -9.20 8.82 -1.96
N LEU A 10 -8.18 8.10 -1.48
CA LEU A 10 -8.20 6.64 -1.49
C LEU A 10 -9.26 6.10 -0.53
N PRO A 11 -9.83 4.91 -0.80
CA PRO A 11 -10.80 4.32 0.11
C PRO A 11 -10.14 3.77 1.38
N LEU A 12 -10.88 3.74 2.47
CA LEU A 12 -10.44 3.10 3.71
C LEU A 12 -10.39 1.58 3.57
N LYS A 13 -11.28 1.04 2.75
CA LYS A 13 -11.45 -0.40 2.53
C LYS A 13 -11.57 -0.69 1.05
N VAL A 14 -11.06 -1.84 0.65
CA VAL A 14 -11.25 -2.38 -0.70
C VAL A 14 -11.85 -3.78 -0.55
N LYS A 15 -12.93 -4.08 -1.27
CA LYS A 15 -13.60 -5.38 -1.16
C LYS A 15 -12.86 -6.48 -1.88
N LYS A 16 -12.39 -6.23 -3.09
CA LYS A 16 -11.66 -7.19 -3.91
C LYS A 16 -10.33 -6.62 -4.37
N SER A 17 -10.33 -5.81 -5.40
CA SER A 17 -9.14 -5.11 -5.88
C SER A 17 -9.53 -3.84 -6.61
N GLU A 18 -8.69 -2.82 -6.50
CA GLU A 18 -8.86 -1.55 -7.20
C GLU A 18 -7.49 -0.99 -7.56
N ILE A 19 -7.42 -0.30 -8.70
CA ILE A 19 -6.22 0.36 -9.16
C ILE A 19 -6.46 1.86 -9.19
N PHE A 20 -5.53 2.62 -8.62
CA PHE A 20 -5.60 4.07 -8.54
C PHE A 20 -4.39 4.69 -9.22
N SER A 21 -4.61 5.81 -9.89
CA SER A 21 -3.55 6.67 -10.41
C SER A 21 -3.57 7.97 -9.61
N CYS A 22 -2.45 8.32 -8.99
CA CYS A 22 -2.31 9.55 -8.22
C CYS A 22 -1.03 10.26 -8.70
N GLY A 23 -1.21 11.32 -9.49
CA GLY A 23 -0.09 11.93 -10.19
C GLY A 23 0.57 10.93 -11.14
N ASP A 24 1.88 10.74 -10.97
CA ASP A 24 2.65 9.76 -11.74
C ASP A 24 2.76 8.39 -11.05
N LYS A 25 2.04 8.21 -9.94
CA LYS A 25 2.10 6.98 -9.14
C LYS A 25 0.93 6.07 -9.43
N LEU A 26 1.20 4.76 -9.54
CA LEU A 26 0.18 3.73 -9.64
C LEU A 26 0.12 2.95 -8.32
N ILE A 27 -1.09 2.75 -7.82
CA ILE A 27 -1.32 2.04 -6.57
C ILE A 27 -2.41 1.00 -6.82
N LYS A 28 -2.07 -0.27 -6.68
CA LYS A 28 -3.04 -1.36 -6.75
C LYS A 28 -3.24 -1.93 -5.35
N ILE A 29 -4.47 -1.99 -4.91
CA ILE A 29 -4.85 -2.51 -3.60
C ILE A 29 -5.71 -3.74 -3.80
N GLU A 30 -5.29 -4.88 -3.23
CA GLU A 30 -6.02 -6.14 -3.28
C GLU A 30 -6.28 -6.64 -1.86
N ARG A 31 -7.51 -7.02 -1.57
CA ARG A 31 -7.84 -7.67 -0.31
C ARG A 31 -7.61 -9.17 -0.44
N LEU A 32 -6.79 -9.74 0.44
CA LEU A 32 -6.52 -11.16 0.45
C LEU A 32 -7.69 -11.91 1.09
N LYS A 33 -8.21 -12.91 0.37
CA LYS A 33 -9.48 -13.57 0.75
C LYS A 33 -9.38 -14.46 1.98
N ILE A 34 -8.22 -15.08 2.21
CA ILE A 34 -8.11 -16.19 3.17
C ILE A 34 -7.39 -15.79 4.45
N GLN A 35 -6.74 -14.66 4.47
CA GLN A 35 -5.86 -14.31 5.58
C GLN A 35 -6.43 -13.14 6.35
N LYS A 36 -6.60 -13.37 7.64
CA LYS A 36 -6.95 -12.34 8.60
C LYS A 36 -6.04 -12.52 9.81
N VAL A 37 -5.50 -11.44 10.31
CA VAL A 37 -4.76 -11.44 11.57
C VAL A 37 -5.70 -10.87 12.62
N SER A 38 -6.13 -11.72 13.56
CA SER A 38 -7.06 -11.31 14.63
C SER A 38 -8.35 -10.64 14.10
N GLY A 39 -8.88 -11.15 12.99
CA GLY A 39 -10.06 -10.56 12.37
C GLY A 39 -9.80 -9.32 11.50
N ILE A 40 -8.58 -8.83 11.46
CA ILE A 40 -8.20 -7.66 10.67
C ILE A 40 -7.87 -8.11 9.25
N PRO A 41 -8.44 -7.46 8.20
CA PRO A 41 -8.15 -7.84 6.83
C PRO A 41 -6.70 -7.55 6.45
N ILE A 42 -6.15 -8.38 5.56
CA ILE A 42 -4.81 -8.17 5.01
C ILE A 42 -4.94 -7.68 3.58
N TYR A 43 -4.24 -6.61 3.26
CA TYR A 43 -4.19 -6.04 1.93
C TYR A 43 -2.83 -6.24 1.29
N LYS A 44 -2.84 -6.51 -0.01
CA LYS A 44 -1.65 -6.52 -0.85
C LYS A 44 -1.62 -5.20 -1.61
N VAL A 45 -0.55 -4.44 -1.47
CA VAL A 45 -0.38 -3.14 -2.12
C VAL A 45 0.77 -3.24 -3.09
N SER A 46 0.47 -3.06 -4.38
CA SER A 46 1.46 -3.05 -5.46
C SER A 46 1.66 -1.61 -5.93
N LEU A 47 2.91 -1.21 -6.09
CA LEU A 47 3.27 0.15 -6.47
C LEU A 47 4.00 0.16 -7.81
N ASP A 48 4.16 1.34 -8.40
CA ASP A 48 5.02 1.50 -9.54
C ASP A 48 6.48 1.21 -9.15
N ARG A 49 7.30 0.91 -10.16
CA ARG A 49 8.68 0.50 -9.94
C ARG A 49 9.49 1.53 -9.14
N ASN A 50 9.36 2.80 -9.49
CA ASN A 50 10.13 3.85 -8.84
C ASN A 50 9.79 4.01 -7.36
N SER A 51 8.52 3.92 -7.01
CA SER A 51 8.09 3.96 -5.61
C SER A 51 8.55 2.74 -4.85
N PHE A 52 8.50 1.56 -5.46
CA PHE A 52 8.95 0.33 -4.83
C PHE A 52 10.45 0.33 -4.55
N GLU A 53 11.27 0.91 -5.42
CA GLU A 53 12.72 0.97 -5.24
C GLU A 53 13.13 1.70 -3.96
N LYS A 54 12.25 2.52 -3.40
CA LYS A 54 12.52 3.23 -2.14
C LYS A 54 12.33 2.38 -0.90
N LEU A 55 11.83 1.14 -1.03
CA LEU A 55 11.59 0.22 0.07
C LEU A 55 12.85 -0.46 0.63
N LYS A 56 14.00 0.13 0.45
CA LYS A 56 15.27 -0.48 0.90
C LYS A 56 15.50 -0.37 2.41
N ASP A 57 14.85 0.57 3.08
CA ASP A 57 15.03 0.78 4.51
C ASP A 57 14.23 -0.25 5.31
N ARG A 58 14.95 -1.26 5.82
CA ARG A 58 14.33 -2.35 6.58
C ARG A 58 13.79 -1.91 7.94
N GLN A 59 14.36 -0.86 8.55
CA GLN A 59 13.85 -0.35 9.82
C GLN A 59 12.48 0.29 9.62
N GLN A 60 12.31 1.06 8.55
CA GLN A 60 11.01 1.67 8.24
C GLN A 60 9.96 0.59 7.96
N ARG A 61 10.33 -0.51 7.32
CA ARG A 61 9.41 -1.65 7.12
C ARG A 61 8.87 -2.18 8.44
N LYS A 62 9.71 -2.31 9.45
CA LYS A 62 9.32 -2.77 10.79
C LYS A 62 8.41 -1.76 11.50
N VAL A 63 8.75 -0.49 11.41
CA VAL A 63 7.95 0.59 12.02
C VAL A 63 6.54 0.61 11.44
N LEU A 64 6.41 0.45 10.13
CA LEU A 64 5.12 0.44 9.44
C LEU A 64 4.38 -0.91 9.57
N LYS A 65 5.05 -1.94 10.09
CA LYS A 65 4.49 -3.30 10.23
C LYS A 65 4.03 -3.87 8.89
N ILE A 66 4.81 -3.64 7.84
CA ILE A 66 4.57 -4.18 6.51
C ILE A 66 5.51 -5.34 6.22
N GLN A 67 5.07 -6.26 5.36
CA GLN A 67 5.91 -7.33 4.83
C GLN A 67 6.11 -7.09 3.35
N VAL A 68 7.37 -7.02 2.92
CA VAL A 68 7.72 -6.69 1.55
C VAL A 68 8.15 -7.94 0.79
N ASN A 69 7.56 -8.14 -0.38
CA ASN A 69 8.01 -9.16 -1.34
C ASN A 69 8.82 -8.46 -2.45
N GLU A 70 10.12 -8.58 -2.37
CA GLU A 70 11.03 -7.87 -3.28
C GLU A 70 10.99 -8.44 -4.71
N ASN A 71 10.72 -9.73 -4.85
CA ASN A 71 10.68 -10.38 -6.17
C ASN A 71 9.46 -9.96 -6.97
N LYS A 72 8.30 -9.89 -6.32
CA LYS A 72 7.03 -9.55 -6.97
C LYS A 72 6.64 -8.09 -6.81
N LYS A 73 7.44 -7.31 -6.10
CA LYS A 73 7.33 -5.85 -5.95
C LYS A 73 6.00 -5.38 -5.37
N TYR A 74 5.63 -5.96 -4.22
CA TYR A 74 4.47 -5.49 -3.45
C TYR A 74 4.77 -5.60 -1.96
N PHE A 75 3.92 -5.01 -1.14
CA PHE A 75 3.93 -5.26 0.30
C PHE A 75 2.53 -5.68 0.77
N THR A 76 2.48 -6.37 1.91
CA THR A 76 1.24 -6.72 2.57
C THR A 76 1.16 -6.03 3.93
N VAL A 77 -0.04 -5.70 4.35
CA VAL A 77 -0.29 -5.05 5.62
C VAL A 77 -1.66 -5.45 6.16
N ALA A 78 -1.74 -5.78 7.45
CA ALA A 78 -2.99 -6.03 8.13
C ALA A 78 -3.51 -4.71 8.71
N THR A 79 -4.68 -4.26 8.26
CA THR A 79 -5.20 -2.99 8.72
C THR A 79 -6.70 -2.85 8.44
N VAL A 80 -7.39 -2.07 9.24
CA VAL A 80 -8.78 -1.68 8.99
C VAL A 80 -8.86 -0.39 8.15
N ASP A 81 -7.73 0.29 7.93
CA ASP A 81 -7.66 1.54 7.17
C ASP A 81 -6.43 1.49 6.26
N VAL A 82 -6.63 0.97 5.05
CA VAL A 82 -5.54 0.84 4.08
C VAL A 82 -5.06 2.20 3.56
N ARG A 83 -5.94 3.20 3.50
CA ARG A 83 -5.58 4.55 3.09
C ARG A 83 -4.52 5.14 4.02
N ARG A 84 -4.74 5.04 5.31
CA ARG A 84 -3.80 5.55 6.31
C ARG A 84 -2.42 4.89 6.18
N LYS A 85 -2.40 3.58 5.94
CA LYS A 85 -1.14 2.84 5.78
C LYS A 85 -0.38 3.28 4.54
N ILE A 86 -1.07 3.54 3.45
CA ILE A 86 -0.44 4.04 2.22
C ILE A 86 0.12 5.45 2.44
N ILE A 87 -0.63 6.32 3.11
CA ILE A 87 -0.16 7.67 3.43
C ILE A 87 1.10 7.61 4.31
N GLU A 88 1.08 6.80 5.35
CA GLU A 88 2.24 6.60 6.23
C GLU A 88 3.44 6.06 5.44
N PHE A 89 3.20 5.12 4.54
CA PHE A 89 4.22 4.56 3.68
C PHE A 89 4.89 5.64 2.82
N PHE A 90 4.10 6.46 2.13
CA PHE A 90 4.64 7.50 1.27
C PHE A 90 5.44 8.53 2.07
N LYS A 91 4.97 8.91 3.24
CA LYS A 91 5.69 9.85 4.12
C LYS A 91 7.00 9.25 4.63
N SER A 92 6.97 8.00 5.08
CA SER A 92 8.13 7.36 5.71
C SER A 92 9.27 7.11 4.73
N PHE A 93 8.95 6.86 3.46
CA PHE A 93 9.94 6.62 2.42
C PHE A 93 10.19 7.84 1.53
N ASN A 94 9.68 9.01 1.93
CA ASN A 94 9.85 10.28 1.21
C ASN A 94 9.42 10.20 -0.27
N ILE A 95 8.33 9.48 -0.52
CA ILE A 95 7.76 9.40 -1.86
C ILE A 95 6.79 10.57 -2.03
N ARG A 96 7.05 11.42 -3.02
CA ARG A 96 6.21 12.57 -3.32
C ARG A 96 5.28 12.27 -4.49
N ILE A 97 4.13 12.87 -4.41
CA ILE A 97 3.16 12.82 -5.51
C ILE A 97 3.23 14.12 -6.30
#